data_5239b817ed1dbf927770a872d413708c
#
_entry.id   5239b817ed1dbf927770a872d413708c
#
_cell.length_a   1.000
_cell.length_b   1.000
_cell.length_c   1.000
_cell.angle_alpha   90.00
_cell.angle_beta   90.00
_cell.angle_gamma   90.00
#
_symmetry.space_group_name_H-M   'P 1'
#
loop_
_entity.id
_entity.type
_entity.pdbx_description
1 polymer ?
#
loop_
_entity_poly.entity_id
_entity_poly.type
_entity_poly.pdbx_seq_one_letter_code
_entity_poly.pdbx_strand_id
1 'polypeptide(L)'
;MTKLHSEAALRRAGRLLATASVAAAAFAFANAASAQTLTIESWRNDDADVWNTKIIPAFNKKHPDIKVQFKADPPTEYNAALNARLAGGTAGDLITCRPFDTSLDMFKKGNLVSVDDVKGIENFSDVAKSAWSTDDGKTTFCMPMASVIHGFVYNKEIFDELKLTPPKTVAEFHAVLDKIKADGKYTPIAMGTADQWEAATMGFQNIGVNYWKGEEGRKALIEGKQKFTDPAYVDVFKELATWAPYMGDGYKAQKYPDTQNLFTLGRAAIYPAGSWDVPIFRKQADFEFDAFAPPVAKAGDKCYISDHTDIAIGINAKSKNADAAKIFLSWVASPEFADIYANELPGFFPLSKDKVDVKDPVAAKFVGWRGTCESSIRNSYQILARGTPNLETELWNVSAQVMNGAMKAEEAAKKVEDGLASWYEPHKK
;
A
#
# COMPACT_ATOMS: atom_id res chain seq x y z
N MET A 1 -95.78 -7.14 22.73
CA MET A 1 -95.07 -8.04 23.64
C MET A 1 -94.69 -9.26 22.81
N THR A 2 -93.51 -9.32 22.55
CA THR A 2 -92.27 -9.91 22.92
C THR A 2 -91.80 -11.01 21.96
N LYS A 3 -90.73 -10.67 21.33
CA LYS A 3 -89.67 -11.48 20.76
C LYS A 3 -89.35 -12.70 21.62
N LEU A 4 -89.05 -13.81 20.99
CA LEU A 4 -88.02 -14.76 21.29
C LEU A 4 -88.26 -16.06 20.50
N HIS A 5 -87.48 -16.38 19.53
CA HIS A 5 -87.08 -17.72 19.08
C HIS A 5 -86.59 -17.67 17.60
N SER A 6 -85.36 -17.28 17.41
CA SER A 6 -84.61 -17.61 16.19
C SER A 6 -83.07 -17.40 16.38
N GLU A 7 -82.46 -18.10 17.24
CA GLU A 7 -81.00 -18.04 17.42
C GLU A 7 -80.36 -19.46 17.62
N ALA A 8 -80.90 -20.51 17.11
CA ALA A 8 -80.34 -21.83 17.29
C ALA A 8 -79.90 -22.59 16.02
N ALA A 9 -80.03 -22.01 14.86
CA ALA A 9 -79.73 -22.71 13.57
C ALA A 9 -78.49 -22.22 12.82
N LEU A 10 -77.76 -21.21 13.31
CA LEU A 10 -76.58 -20.59 12.59
C LEU A 10 -75.21 -20.91 13.24
N ARG A 11 -75.17 -21.81 14.24
CA ARG A 11 -73.88 -22.13 14.91
C ARG A 11 -73.18 -23.43 14.51
N ARG A 12 -73.68 -24.18 13.52
CA ARG A 12 -73.03 -25.44 13.07
C ARG A 12 -72.34 -25.46 11.69
N ALA A 13 -72.39 -24.39 10.92
CA ALA A 13 -71.72 -24.32 9.60
C ALA A 13 -70.42 -23.53 9.59
N GLY A 14 -70.05 -22.95 10.75
CA GLY A 14 -68.80 -22.05 10.79
C GLY A 14 -67.54 -22.73 11.35
N ARG A 15 -67.54 -24.04 11.62
CA ARG A 15 -66.40 -24.71 12.29
C ARG A 15 -65.58 -25.67 11.41
N LEU A 16 -65.84 -25.78 10.11
CA LEU A 16 -65.12 -26.69 9.22
C LEU A 16 -64.33 -25.99 8.09
N LEU A 17 -64.28 -24.65 8.05
CA LEU A 17 -63.49 -23.89 7.07
C LEU A 17 -62.35 -23.09 7.68
N ALA A 18 -62.12 -23.19 9.00
CA ALA A 18 -61.04 -22.42 9.67
C ALA A 18 -59.75 -23.22 9.95
N THR A 19 -59.64 -24.50 9.55
CA THR A 19 -58.47 -25.35 9.82
C THR A 19 -57.62 -25.67 8.61
N ALA A 20 -58.00 -25.20 7.40
CA ALA A 20 -57.22 -25.44 6.17
C ALA A 20 -56.34 -24.22 5.73
N SER A 21 -56.50 -23.05 6.37
CA SER A 21 -55.78 -21.82 5.97
C SER A 21 -54.58 -21.48 6.83
N VAL A 22 -54.31 -22.21 7.92
CA VAL A 22 -53.14 -21.93 8.80
C VAL A 22 -51.93 -22.78 8.44
N ALA A 23 -52.11 -23.87 7.68
CA ALA A 23 -51.00 -24.75 7.28
C ALA A 23 -50.27 -24.28 6.01
N ALA A 24 -50.79 -23.32 5.25
CA ALA A 24 -50.14 -22.79 4.02
C ALA A 24 -49.32 -21.49 4.23
N ALA A 25 -49.43 -20.87 5.43
CA ALA A 25 -48.65 -19.66 5.75
C ALA A 25 -47.31 -19.94 6.47
N ALA A 26 -47.03 -21.19 6.80
CA ALA A 26 -45.81 -21.57 7.56
C ALA A 26 -44.64 -22.04 6.68
N PHE A 27 -44.77 -22.05 5.34
CA PHE A 27 -43.69 -22.49 4.43
C PHE A 27 -43.13 -21.37 3.51
N ALA A 28 -43.45 -20.10 3.75
CA ALA A 28 -42.92 -18.98 2.97
C ALA A 28 -42.00 -18.07 3.79
N PHE A 29 -41.47 -18.49 4.93
CA PHE A 29 -40.20 -17.97 5.46
C PHE A 29 -39.07 -18.80 4.86
N ALA A 30 -38.99 -18.86 3.52
CA ALA A 30 -37.75 -19.13 2.85
C ALA A 30 -36.75 -18.05 3.32
N ASN A 31 -35.74 -18.48 4.02
CA ASN A 31 -34.60 -17.70 4.43
C ASN A 31 -34.27 -16.66 3.33
N ALA A 32 -34.74 -15.44 3.45
CA ALA A 32 -34.00 -14.29 2.96
C ALA A 32 -32.74 -14.30 3.82
N ALA A 33 -31.73 -15.06 3.41
CA ALA A 33 -30.41 -14.96 3.95
C ALA A 33 -30.08 -13.47 3.84
N SER A 34 -30.09 -12.78 4.99
CA SER A 34 -29.70 -11.38 5.03
C SER A 34 -28.31 -11.34 4.42
N ALA A 35 -28.19 -10.66 3.27
CA ALA A 35 -26.92 -10.57 2.58
C ALA A 35 -25.88 -10.06 3.57
N GLN A 36 -24.88 -10.89 3.86
CA GLN A 36 -23.81 -10.52 4.78
C GLN A 36 -23.02 -9.37 4.14
N THR A 37 -22.84 -8.29 4.87
CA THR A 37 -22.07 -7.15 4.39
C THR A 37 -20.70 -7.18 5.05
N LEU A 38 -19.63 -7.34 4.23
CA LEU A 38 -18.26 -7.20 4.65
C LEU A 38 -17.79 -5.76 4.44
N THR A 39 -17.18 -5.17 5.44
CA THR A 39 -16.53 -3.86 5.31
C THR A 39 -15.02 -4.04 5.30
N ILE A 40 -14.37 -3.53 4.24
CA ILE A 40 -12.90 -3.50 4.10
C ILE A 40 -12.42 -2.11 4.54
N GLU A 41 -11.52 -2.06 5.52
CA GLU A 41 -10.81 -0.86 5.96
C GLU A 41 -9.48 -0.74 5.19
N SER A 42 -9.19 0.42 4.58
CA SER A 42 -7.98 0.59 3.76
C SER A 42 -7.39 2.01 3.88
N TRP A 43 -6.11 2.15 3.55
CA TRP A 43 -5.47 3.45 3.32
C TRP A 43 -5.45 3.85 1.84
N ARG A 44 -5.98 2.99 0.96
CA ARG A 44 -5.95 3.18 -0.49
C ARG A 44 -7.17 3.94 -0.98
N ASN A 45 -7.28 5.22 -0.59
CA ASN A 45 -8.36 6.09 -1.04
C ASN A 45 -8.31 6.36 -2.57
N ASP A 46 -7.11 6.38 -3.15
CA ASP A 46 -6.91 6.58 -4.60
C ASP A 46 -7.50 5.43 -5.43
N ASP A 47 -7.53 4.23 -4.86
CA ASP A 47 -8.00 3.00 -5.52
C ASP A 47 -9.50 2.75 -5.31
N ALA A 48 -10.19 3.56 -4.50
CA ALA A 48 -11.57 3.30 -4.09
C ALA A 48 -12.54 3.12 -5.28
N ASP A 49 -12.34 3.87 -6.36
CA ASP A 49 -13.13 3.77 -7.57
C ASP A 49 -12.96 2.39 -8.24
N VAL A 50 -11.72 1.90 -8.36
CA VAL A 50 -11.42 0.58 -8.94
C VAL A 50 -11.98 -0.54 -8.06
N TRP A 51 -11.84 -0.43 -6.73
CA TRP A 51 -12.46 -1.38 -5.82
C TRP A 51 -13.96 -1.47 -6.00
N ASN A 52 -14.66 -0.33 -6.09
CA ASN A 52 -16.11 -0.28 -6.18
C ASN A 52 -16.65 -0.65 -7.57
N THR A 53 -15.91 -0.37 -8.66
CA THR A 53 -16.40 -0.55 -10.03
C THR A 53 -15.87 -1.82 -10.72
N LYS A 54 -14.77 -2.40 -10.24
CA LYS A 54 -14.10 -3.55 -10.86
C LYS A 54 -13.96 -4.74 -9.90
N ILE A 55 -13.24 -4.55 -8.78
CA ILE A 55 -12.85 -5.63 -7.90
C ILE A 55 -14.07 -6.22 -7.17
N ILE A 56 -14.84 -5.39 -6.46
CA ILE A 56 -16.04 -5.84 -5.74
C ILE A 56 -17.09 -6.45 -6.67
N PRO A 57 -17.42 -5.86 -7.84
CA PRO A 57 -18.34 -6.49 -8.78
C PRO A 57 -17.89 -7.86 -9.29
N ALA A 58 -16.57 -8.07 -9.50
CA ALA A 58 -16.04 -9.38 -9.90
C ALA A 58 -16.27 -10.44 -8.80
N PHE A 59 -16.00 -10.10 -7.54
CA PHE A 59 -16.29 -10.95 -6.40
C PHE A 59 -17.79 -11.25 -6.28
N ASN A 60 -18.64 -10.21 -6.30
CA ASN A 60 -20.09 -10.35 -6.12
C ASN A 60 -20.76 -11.18 -7.22
N LYS A 61 -20.18 -11.23 -8.41
CA LYS A 61 -20.65 -12.11 -9.50
C LYS A 61 -20.58 -13.58 -9.12
N LYS A 62 -19.57 -13.96 -8.32
CA LYS A 62 -19.39 -15.35 -7.84
C LYS A 62 -20.08 -15.60 -6.50
N HIS A 63 -20.19 -14.57 -5.67
CA HIS A 63 -20.72 -14.63 -4.31
C HIS A 63 -21.82 -13.57 -4.13
N PRO A 64 -22.99 -13.71 -4.79
CA PRO A 64 -24.05 -12.70 -4.79
C PRO A 64 -24.68 -12.47 -3.40
N ASP A 65 -24.53 -13.44 -2.51
CA ASP A 65 -25.05 -13.38 -1.13
C ASP A 65 -24.14 -12.59 -0.18
N ILE A 66 -22.92 -12.23 -0.60
CA ILE A 66 -21.96 -11.47 0.20
C ILE A 66 -21.80 -10.07 -0.44
N LYS A 67 -22.27 -9.04 0.25
CA LYS A 67 -22.02 -7.67 -0.14
C LYS A 67 -20.69 -7.19 0.42
N VAL A 68 -19.94 -6.40 -0.34
CA VAL A 68 -18.66 -5.85 0.10
C VAL A 68 -18.72 -4.33 -0.01
N GLN A 69 -18.22 -3.65 1.02
CA GLN A 69 -18.03 -2.21 1.07
C GLN A 69 -16.55 -1.89 1.28
N PHE A 70 -15.99 -1.07 0.42
CA PHE A 70 -14.62 -0.59 0.55
C PHE A 70 -14.63 0.79 1.20
N LYS A 71 -13.93 0.92 2.32
CA LYS A 71 -13.87 2.11 3.14
C LYS A 71 -12.41 2.52 3.33
N ALA A 72 -12.03 3.63 2.75
CA ALA A 72 -10.66 4.10 2.78
C ALA A 72 -10.52 5.44 3.49
N ASP A 73 -9.47 5.55 4.30
CA ASP A 73 -8.98 6.78 4.90
C ASP A 73 -7.74 7.28 4.11
N PRO A 74 -7.39 8.56 4.19
CA PRO A 74 -6.13 9.05 3.67
C PRO A 74 -4.92 8.28 4.28
N PRO A 75 -3.85 8.03 3.50
CA PRO A 75 -2.72 7.20 3.95
C PRO A 75 -2.05 7.65 5.25
N THR A 76 -2.01 8.97 5.51
CA THR A 76 -1.41 9.56 6.71
C THR A 76 -2.31 9.45 7.95
N GLU A 77 -3.62 9.27 7.76
CA GLU A 77 -4.62 9.23 8.84
C GLU A 77 -5.02 7.79 9.20
N TYR A 78 -4.88 6.86 8.27
CA TYR A 78 -5.40 5.49 8.37
C TYR A 78 -5.00 4.78 9.66
N ASN A 79 -3.72 4.76 10.01
CA ASN A 79 -3.25 3.99 11.17
C ASN A 79 -3.88 4.50 12.48
N ALA A 80 -3.98 5.81 12.67
CA ALA A 80 -4.59 6.41 13.86
C ALA A 80 -6.09 6.15 13.90
N ALA A 81 -6.78 6.37 12.77
CA ALA A 81 -8.22 6.15 12.64
C ALA A 81 -8.60 4.67 12.83
N LEU A 82 -7.87 3.75 12.20
CA LEU A 82 -8.06 2.32 12.37
C LEU A 82 -7.86 1.88 13.83
N ASN A 83 -6.77 2.31 14.47
CA ASN A 83 -6.51 1.97 15.87
C ASN A 83 -7.64 2.44 16.81
N ALA A 84 -8.19 3.64 16.57
CA ALA A 84 -9.33 4.13 17.33
C ALA A 84 -10.58 3.26 17.10
N ARG A 85 -10.87 2.86 15.86
CA ARG A 85 -11.99 1.97 15.52
C ARG A 85 -11.82 0.56 16.10
N LEU A 86 -10.61 0.01 16.06
CA LEU A 86 -10.30 -1.30 16.67
C LEU A 86 -10.51 -1.29 18.19
N ALA A 87 -10.01 -0.24 18.87
CA ALA A 87 -10.20 -0.05 20.31
C ALA A 87 -11.68 0.11 20.66
N GLY A 88 -12.43 0.88 19.89
CA GLY A 88 -13.86 1.13 20.06
C GLY A 88 -14.76 -0.04 19.60
N GLY A 89 -14.21 -1.07 18.95
CA GLY A 89 -14.98 -2.21 18.43
C GLY A 89 -15.87 -1.85 17.23
N THR A 90 -15.53 -0.81 16.48
CA THR A 90 -16.29 -0.29 15.33
C THR A 90 -15.53 -0.44 14.00
N ALA A 91 -14.36 -1.09 14.00
CA ALA A 91 -13.63 -1.41 12.79
C ALA A 91 -14.39 -2.42 11.92
N GLY A 92 -14.16 -2.34 10.60
CA GLY A 92 -14.75 -3.27 9.64
C GLY A 92 -14.32 -4.72 9.81
N ASP A 93 -14.83 -5.59 8.97
CA ASP A 93 -14.59 -7.04 9.03
C ASP A 93 -13.19 -7.41 8.51
N LEU A 94 -12.76 -6.73 7.49
CA LEU A 94 -11.49 -6.92 6.80
C LEU A 94 -10.61 -5.68 6.96
N ILE A 95 -9.35 -5.92 7.31
CA ILE A 95 -8.37 -4.88 7.56
C ILE A 95 -7.26 -4.98 6.51
N THR A 96 -7.03 -3.91 5.75
CA THR A 96 -5.86 -3.85 4.90
C THR A 96 -4.61 -3.73 5.78
N CYS A 97 -3.68 -4.65 5.61
CA CYS A 97 -2.51 -4.83 6.46
C CYS A 97 -1.27 -4.20 5.82
N ARG A 98 -0.66 -3.22 6.49
CA ARG A 98 0.70 -2.79 6.15
C ARG A 98 1.70 -3.91 6.47
N PRO A 99 2.81 -4.01 5.74
CA PRO A 99 3.76 -5.09 5.98
C PRO A 99 4.47 -4.95 7.33
N PHE A 100 4.92 -6.10 7.84
CA PHE A 100 5.77 -6.26 9.00
C PHE A 100 5.18 -5.72 10.31
N ASP A 101 5.93 -4.89 11.05
CA ASP A 101 5.69 -4.60 12.46
C ASP A 101 4.37 -3.90 12.75
N THR A 102 3.86 -3.07 11.84
CA THR A 102 2.56 -2.41 12.02
C THR A 102 1.43 -3.41 12.17
N SER A 103 1.39 -4.42 11.29
CA SER A 103 0.35 -5.45 11.34
C SER A 103 0.65 -6.56 12.33
N LEU A 104 1.93 -6.87 12.58
CA LEU A 104 2.34 -7.77 13.64
C LEU A 104 1.91 -7.25 15.02
N ASP A 105 2.02 -5.95 15.27
CA ASP A 105 1.53 -5.32 16.51
C ASP A 105 0.00 -5.44 16.64
N MET A 106 -0.75 -5.25 15.55
CA MET A 106 -2.21 -5.48 15.55
C MET A 106 -2.55 -6.94 15.88
N PHE A 107 -1.83 -7.90 15.30
CA PHE A 107 -2.01 -9.33 15.60
C PHE A 107 -1.66 -9.65 17.05
N LYS A 108 -0.52 -9.19 17.55
CA LYS A 108 -0.10 -9.38 18.97
C LYS A 108 -1.08 -8.78 19.96
N LYS A 109 -1.79 -7.70 19.61
CA LYS A 109 -2.87 -7.09 20.40
C LYS A 109 -4.22 -7.82 20.29
N GLY A 110 -4.29 -8.91 19.52
CA GLY A 110 -5.51 -9.70 19.35
C GLY A 110 -6.56 -9.02 18.45
N ASN A 111 -6.16 -8.10 17.57
CA ASN A 111 -7.08 -7.44 16.64
C ASN A 111 -7.23 -8.18 15.30
N LEU A 112 -6.31 -9.07 14.98
CA LEU A 112 -6.35 -9.91 13.78
C LEU A 112 -6.37 -11.38 14.18
N VAL A 113 -6.97 -12.24 13.34
CA VAL A 113 -6.89 -13.70 13.49
C VAL A 113 -5.93 -14.31 12.50
N SER A 114 -5.50 -15.57 12.73
CA SER A 114 -4.76 -16.35 11.73
C SER A 114 -5.58 -16.55 10.46
N VAL A 115 -4.87 -16.58 9.33
CA VAL A 115 -5.44 -16.92 8.01
C VAL A 115 -4.84 -18.23 7.46
N ASP A 116 -4.13 -19.00 8.28
CA ASP A 116 -3.46 -20.24 7.85
C ASP A 116 -4.46 -21.34 7.41
N ASP A 117 -5.70 -21.28 7.89
CA ASP A 117 -6.80 -22.17 7.50
C ASP A 117 -7.61 -21.66 6.30
N VAL A 118 -7.28 -20.50 5.74
CA VAL A 118 -7.97 -19.95 4.58
C VAL A 118 -7.47 -20.64 3.31
N LYS A 119 -8.41 -21.22 2.57
CA LYS A 119 -8.11 -21.88 1.28
C LYS A 119 -7.41 -20.91 0.34
N GLY A 120 -6.29 -21.34 -0.24
CA GLY A 120 -5.49 -20.54 -1.17
C GLY A 120 -4.26 -19.89 -0.54
N ILE A 121 -4.10 -19.92 0.80
CA ILE A 121 -2.89 -19.41 1.46
C ILE A 121 -1.62 -20.14 0.98
N GLU A 122 -1.74 -21.39 0.58
CA GLU A 122 -0.68 -22.22 -0.01
C GLU A 122 -0.19 -21.72 -1.36
N ASN A 123 -0.95 -20.85 -2.02
CA ASN A 123 -0.56 -20.21 -3.28
C ASN A 123 0.49 -19.10 -3.10
N PHE A 124 0.84 -18.77 -1.87
CA PHE A 124 1.88 -17.78 -1.56
C PHE A 124 3.16 -18.47 -1.08
N SER A 125 4.31 -17.92 -1.50
CA SER A 125 5.61 -18.38 -0.99
C SER A 125 5.83 -17.95 0.46
N ASP A 126 6.76 -18.60 1.15
CA ASP A 126 7.11 -18.18 2.52
C ASP A 126 7.68 -16.76 2.55
N VAL A 127 8.40 -16.35 1.52
CA VAL A 127 8.87 -14.97 1.37
C VAL A 127 7.69 -13.99 1.27
N ALA A 128 6.66 -14.30 0.48
CA ALA A 128 5.47 -13.46 0.37
C ALA A 128 4.70 -13.38 1.70
N LYS A 129 4.58 -14.49 2.43
CA LYS A 129 3.92 -14.56 3.74
C LYS A 129 4.71 -13.89 4.86
N SER A 130 6.04 -13.84 4.76
CA SER A 130 6.92 -13.38 5.84
C SER A 130 6.63 -11.97 6.33
N ALA A 131 6.09 -11.12 5.47
CA ALA A 131 5.71 -9.75 5.83
C ALA A 131 4.48 -9.69 6.76
N TRP A 132 3.72 -10.77 6.84
CA TRP A 132 2.48 -10.86 7.62
C TRP A 132 2.41 -12.15 8.45
N SER A 133 3.57 -12.65 8.83
CA SER A 133 3.69 -13.79 9.72
C SER A 133 4.33 -13.38 11.06
N THR A 134 4.12 -14.20 12.06
CA THR A 134 4.83 -14.08 13.34
C THR A 134 6.35 -14.25 13.14
N ASP A 135 7.15 -13.75 14.08
CA ASP A 135 8.61 -13.77 13.99
C ASP A 135 9.21 -15.19 13.82
N ASP A 136 8.52 -16.20 14.30
CA ASP A 136 8.89 -17.61 14.15
C ASP A 136 8.34 -18.25 12.85
N GLY A 137 7.63 -17.47 12.04
CA GLY A 137 7.04 -17.89 10.76
C GLY A 137 5.90 -18.88 10.85
N LYS A 138 5.40 -19.20 12.06
CA LYS A 138 4.40 -20.27 12.25
C LYS A 138 2.97 -19.85 11.98
N THR A 139 2.66 -18.56 12.10
CA THR A 139 1.30 -18.05 11.93
C THR A 139 1.29 -16.89 10.96
N THR A 140 0.49 -17.01 9.91
CA THR A 140 0.19 -15.92 8.98
C THR A 140 -1.12 -15.25 9.40
N PHE A 141 -1.13 -13.93 9.53
CA PHE A 141 -2.28 -13.18 10.04
C PHE A 141 -2.93 -12.22 9.02
N CYS A 142 -2.34 -12.06 7.84
CA CYS A 142 -2.99 -11.40 6.70
C CYS A 142 -2.67 -12.15 5.41
N MET A 143 -3.67 -12.26 4.53
CA MET A 143 -3.52 -12.83 3.19
C MET A 143 -2.71 -11.86 2.34
N PRO A 144 -1.53 -12.24 1.81
CA PRO A 144 -0.74 -11.39 0.94
C PRO A 144 -1.51 -10.99 -0.31
N MET A 145 -1.36 -9.77 -0.79
CA MET A 145 -1.99 -9.30 -2.03
C MET A 145 -0.93 -8.89 -3.05
N ALA A 146 -0.20 -7.83 -2.79
CA ALA A 146 0.73 -7.28 -3.77
C ALA A 146 2.00 -6.70 -3.16
N SER A 147 3.04 -6.66 -4.00
CA SER A 147 4.27 -5.89 -3.82
C SER A 147 4.26 -4.65 -4.72
N VAL A 148 5.18 -3.73 -4.42
CA VAL A 148 5.40 -2.49 -5.16
C VAL A 148 6.90 -2.25 -5.34
N ILE A 149 7.25 -1.47 -6.36
CA ILE A 149 8.64 -1.16 -6.71
C ILE A 149 8.80 0.36 -6.77
N HIS A 150 9.94 0.87 -6.28
CA HIS A 150 10.29 2.28 -6.35
C HIS A 150 11.11 2.59 -7.59
N GLY A 151 10.95 3.80 -8.11
CA GLY A 151 11.67 4.32 -9.25
C GLY A 151 11.30 5.78 -9.52
N PHE A 152 11.43 6.20 -10.75
CA PHE A 152 11.07 7.53 -11.21
C PHE A 152 10.14 7.40 -12.42
N VAL A 153 9.09 8.20 -12.43
CA VAL A 153 8.23 8.38 -13.59
C VAL A 153 8.56 9.73 -14.23
N TYR A 154 8.53 9.82 -15.53
CA TYR A 154 8.82 11.06 -16.25
C TYR A 154 7.83 11.34 -17.38
N ASN A 155 7.58 12.61 -17.66
CA ASN A 155 6.77 13.06 -18.77
C ASN A 155 7.58 12.95 -20.06
N LYS A 156 7.15 12.09 -21.00
CA LYS A 156 7.86 11.85 -22.27
C LYS A 156 7.85 13.07 -23.16
N GLU A 157 6.77 13.83 -23.19
CA GLU A 157 6.66 15.02 -24.04
C GLU A 157 7.69 16.08 -23.64
N ILE A 158 7.88 16.29 -22.31
CA ILE A 158 8.92 17.21 -21.80
C ILE A 158 10.32 16.69 -22.15
N PHE A 159 10.54 15.38 -21.99
CA PHE A 159 11.82 14.77 -22.34
C PHE A 159 12.13 14.88 -23.84
N ASP A 160 11.15 14.67 -24.70
CA ASP A 160 11.28 14.81 -26.15
C ASP A 160 11.49 16.28 -26.56
N GLU A 161 10.71 17.23 -26.00
CA GLU A 161 10.87 18.67 -26.23
C GLU A 161 12.29 19.14 -25.90
N LEU A 162 12.79 18.74 -24.75
CA LEU A 162 14.13 19.13 -24.27
C LEU A 162 15.26 18.21 -24.74
N LYS A 163 14.97 17.20 -25.58
CA LYS A 163 15.93 16.19 -26.06
C LYS A 163 16.70 15.55 -24.91
N LEU A 164 15.96 15.06 -23.90
CA LEU A 164 16.47 14.36 -22.74
C LEU A 164 16.37 12.85 -22.95
N THR A 165 17.23 12.11 -22.27
CA THR A 165 17.15 10.66 -22.15
C THR A 165 17.04 10.28 -20.67
N PRO A 166 16.29 9.22 -20.31
CA PRO A 166 16.22 8.76 -18.93
C PRO A 166 17.61 8.47 -18.36
N PRO A 167 17.96 9.07 -17.20
CA PRO A 167 19.28 8.95 -16.60
C PRO A 167 19.51 7.56 -16.03
N LYS A 168 20.74 7.05 -16.11
CA LYS A 168 21.18 5.78 -15.53
C LYS A 168 22.12 5.99 -14.33
N THR A 169 22.78 7.13 -14.26
CA THR A 169 23.70 7.48 -13.17
C THR A 169 23.25 8.75 -12.47
N VAL A 170 23.72 8.94 -11.23
CA VAL A 170 23.44 10.16 -10.45
C VAL A 170 23.92 11.41 -11.19
N ALA A 171 25.10 11.35 -11.85
CA ALA A 171 25.60 12.47 -12.64
C ALA A 171 24.70 12.81 -13.83
N GLU A 172 24.19 11.80 -14.55
CA GLU A 172 23.21 12.01 -15.63
C GLU A 172 21.88 12.55 -15.09
N PHE A 173 21.43 12.10 -13.91
CA PHE A 173 20.23 12.59 -13.25
C PHE A 173 20.34 14.10 -12.99
N HIS A 174 21.43 14.54 -12.37
CA HIS A 174 21.67 15.98 -12.15
C HIS A 174 21.76 16.77 -13.46
N ALA A 175 22.42 16.24 -14.48
CA ALA A 175 22.49 16.90 -15.78
C ALA A 175 21.10 17.08 -16.43
N VAL A 176 20.20 16.09 -16.27
CA VAL A 176 18.81 16.19 -16.71
C VAL A 176 18.07 17.27 -15.91
N LEU A 177 18.20 17.26 -14.58
CA LEU A 177 17.56 18.26 -13.72
C LEU A 177 18.03 19.69 -14.02
N ASP A 178 19.34 19.90 -14.21
CA ASP A 178 19.92 21.19 -14.58
C ASP A 178 19.36 21.70 -15.91
N LYS A 179 19.23 20.81 -16.89
CA LYS A 179 18.72 21.19 -18.21
C LYS A 179 17.25 21.58 -18.16
N ILE A 180 16.41 20.86 -17.41
CA ILE A 180 14.99 21.20 -17.21
C ILE A 180 14.89 22.53 -16.46
N LYS A 181 15.68 22.71 -15.40
CA LYS A 181 15.70 23.95 -14.62
C LYS A 181 16.15 25.17 -15.47
N ALA A 182 17.16 24.99 -16.32
CA ALA A 182 17.67 26.06 -17.20
C ALA A 182 16.65 26.49 -18.27
N ASP A 183 15.79 25.57 -18.74
CA ASP A 183 14.68 25.88 -19.63
C ASP A 183 13.65 26.79 -18.96
N GLY A 184 13.37 26.57 -17.66
CA GLY A 184 12.53 27.40 -16.81
C GLY A 184 11.02 27.25 -17.02
N LYS A 185 10.57 26.40 -17.95
CA LYS A 185 9.15 26.16 -18.25
C LYS A 185 8.53 25.14 -17.31
N TYR A 186 9.29 24.18 -16.86
CA TYR A 186 8.82 23.05 -16.07
C TYR A 186 9.54 22.94 -14.72
N THR A 187 8.83 22.45 -13.70
CA THR A 187 9.45 22.01 -12.46
C THR A 187 10.23 20.72 -12.72
N PRO A 188 11.52 20.64 -12.41
CA PRO A 188 12.29 19.40 -12.66
C PRO A 188 11.76 18.19 -11.93
N ILE A 189 11.44 18.30 -10.61
CA ILE A 189 10.97 17.21 -9.76
C ILE A 189 9.65 17.61 -9.09
N ALA A 190 8.59 16.83 -9.29
CA ALA A 190 7.37 16.94 -8.52
C ALA A 190 7.53 16.17 -7.20
N MET A 191 7.83 16.86 -6.12
CA MET A 191 7.97 16.28 -4.79
C MET A 191 7.71 17.34 -3.73
N GLY A 192 7.04 16.94 -2.63
CA GLY A 192 6.76 17.77 -1.46
C GLY A 192 7.39 17.20 -0.19
N THR A 193 7.38 18.00 0.86
CA THR A 193 7.89 17.58 2.18
C THR A 193 6.90 17.77 3.30
N ALA A 194 5.68 18.26 3.03
CA ALA A 194 4.68 18.51 4.06
C ALA A 194 4.22 17.22 4.77
N ASP A 195 4.05 16.14 4.02
CA ASP A 195 3.66 14.83 4.55
C ASP A 195 4.85 14.02 5.10
N GLN A 196 6.09 14.50 4.93
CA GLN A 196 7.36 13.93 5.39
C GLN A 196 7.68 12.53 4.85
N TRP A 197 6.71 11.60 4.80
CA TRP A 197 6.93 10.25 4.31
C TRP A 197 7.44 10.19 2.87
N GLU A 198 7.03 11.14 2.01
CA GLU A 198 7.51 11.23 0.63
C GLU A 198 9.03 11.42 0.61
N ALA A 199 9.57 12.33 1.43
CA ALA A 199 11.00 12.59 1.52
C ALA A 199 11.80 11.33 1.87
N ALA A 200 11.28 10.50 2.77
CA ALA A 200 11.94 9.25 3.15
C ALA A 200 11.66 8.11 2.18
N THR A 201 10.41 7.89 1.82
CA THR A 201 10.02 6.72 1.03
C THR A 201 10.36 6.91 -0.44
N MET A 202 9.98 8.06 -1.02
CA MET A 202 10.17 8.36 -2.45
C MET A 202 11.50 9.07 -2.72
N GLY A 203 12.14 9.62 -1.69
CA GLY A 203 13.49 10.17 -1.74
C GLY A 203 14.54 9.19 -1.20
N PHE A 204 14.72 9.18 0.12
CA PHE A 204 15.81 8.44 0.80
C PHE A 204 15.83 6.94 0.43
N GLN A 205 14.70 6.24 0.54
CA GLN A 205 14.63 4.81 0.26
C GLN A 205 14.78 4.51 -1.24
N ASN A 206 14.20 5.37 -2.11
CA ASN A 206 14.21 5.15 -3.55
C ASN A 206 15.65 5.20 -4.11
N ILE A 207 16.38 6.28 -3.86
CA ILE A 207 17.74 6.43 -4.40
C ILE A 207 18.79 5.73 -3.54
N GLY A 208 18.58 5.70 -2.22
CA GLY A 208 19.55 5.22 -1.24
C GLY A 208 19.90 3.74 -1.38
N VAL A 209 18.95 2.92 -1.89
CA VAL A 209 19.17 1.48 -2.08
C VAL A 209 20.44 1.19 -2.91
N ASN A 210 20.81 2.07 -3.84
CA ASN A 210 22.06 1.96 -4.61
C ASN A 210 23.31 2.38 -3.81
N TYR A 211 23.17 3.24 -2.79
CA TYR A 211 24.28 3.68 -1.95
C TYR A 211 24.69 2.63 -0.92
N TRP A 212 23.72 1.99 -0.24
CA TRP A 212 24.00 0.94 0.76
C TRP A 212 23.97 -0.47 0.18
N LYS A 213 23.83 -0.64 -1.15
CA LYS A 213 23.90 -1.95 -1.85
C LYS A 213 22.76 -2.93 -1.46
N GLY A 214 21.55 -2.45 -1.46
CA GLY A 214 20.36 -3.27 -1.29
C GLY A 214 20.34 -4.08 0.00
N GLU A 215 20.04 -5.39 -0.10
CA GLU A 215 19.91 -6.29 1.05
C GLU A 215 21.22 -6.51 1.81
N GLU A 216 22.37 -6.38 1.15
CA GLU A 216 23.68 -6.50 1.81
C GLU A 216 23.82 -5.39 2.89
N GLY A 217 23.63 -4.13 2.50
CA GLY A 217 23.73 -3.01 3.44
C GLY A 217 22.60 -3.03 4.49
N ARG A 218 21.37 -3.38 4.10
CA ARG A 218 20.26 -3.50 5.04
C ARG A 218 20.54 -4.54 6.13
N LYS A 219 21.08 -5.70 5.77
CA LYS A 219 21.46 -6.74 6.75
C LYS A 219 22.63 -6.29 7.62
N ALA A 220 23.62 -5.64 7.02
CA ALA A 220 24.74 -5.09 7.77
C ALA A 220 24.29 -4.02 8.79
N LEU A 221 23.29 -3.21 8.45
CA LEU A 221 22.65 -2.28 9.37
C LEU A 221 21.93 -3.02 10.52
N ILE A 222 21.13 -4.05 10.22
CA ILE A 222 20.46 -4.87 11.24
C ILE A 222 21.48 -5.52 12.19
N GLU A 223 22.60 -5.99 11.67
CA GLU A 223 23.64 -6.64 12.45
C GLU A 223 24.55 -5.66 13.21
N GLY A 224 24.36 -4.34 13.03
CA GLY A 224 25.21 -3.30 13.62
C GLY A 224 26.63 -3.23 13.02
N LYS A 225 26.87 -3.89 11.87
CA LYS A 225 28.11 -3.83 11.11
C LYS A 225 28.24 -2.53 10.29
N GLN A 226 27.10 -1.92 9.95
CA GLN A 226 27.00 -0.58 9.41
C GLN A 226 26.12 0.28 10.29
N LYS A 227 26.35 1.58 10.24
CA LYS A 227 25.61 2.60 11.00
C LYS A 227 25.08 3.67 10.05
N PHE A 228 24.04 4.38 10.45
CA PHE A 228 23.55 5.52 9.67
C PHE A 228 24.60 6.63 9.49
N THR A 229 25.60 6.70 10.37
CA THR A 229 26.72 7.61 10.25
C THR A 229 27.80 7.20 9.25
N ASP A 230 27.69 6.01 8.65
CA ASP A 230 28.62 5.57 7.62
C ASP A 230 28.34 6.30 6.28
N PRO A 231 29.38 6.44 5.43
CA PRO A 231 29.25 7.16 4.15
C PRO A 231 28.09 6.66 3.29
N ALA A 232 27.81 5.36 3.29
CA ALA A 232 26.72 4.76 2.52
C ALA A 232 25.33 5.38 2.81
N TYR A 233 25.10 5.86 4.02
CA TYR A 233 23.84 6.48 4.45
C TYR A 233 23.91 8.01 4.48
N VAL A 234 25.05 8.56 4.93
CA VAL A 234 25.29 10.01 4.92
C VAL A 234 25.20 10.58 3.52
N ASP A 235 25.76 9.88 2.52
CA ASP A 235 25.77 10.35 1.14
C ASP A 235 24.37 10.34 0.51
N VAL A 236 23.44 9.49 0.98
CA VAL A 236 22.03 9.57 0.58
C VAL A 236 21.39 10.87 1.07
N PHE A 237 21.63 11.25 2.33
CA PHE A 237 21.13 12.53 2.85
C PHE A 237 21.76 13.73 2.12
N LYS A 238 23.04 13.65 1.75
CA LYS A 238 23.67 14.67 0.90
C LYS A 238 23.02 14.77 -0.46
N GLU A 239 22.72 13.63 -1.09
CA GLU A 239 22.00 13.60 -2.35
C GLU A 239 20.62 14.27 -2.23
N LEU A 240 19.83 13.91 -1.22
CA LEU A 240 18.53 14.54 -0.99
C LEU A 240 18.63 16.06 -0.78
N ALA A 241 19.68 16.55 -0.11
CA ALA A 241 19.89 17.99 0.11
C ALA A 241 20.07 18.74 -1.23
N THR A 242 20.51 18.06 -2.28
CA THR A 242 20.70 18.68 -3.62
C THR A 242 19.38 18.84 -4.39
N TRP A 243 18.28 18.19 -3.99
CA TRP A 243 17.03 18.18 -4.75
C TRP A 243 16.20 19.44 -4.58
N ALA A 244 16.33 20.16 -3.45
CA ALA A 244 15.54 21.35 -3.14
C ALA A 244 15.47 22.39 -4.29
N PRO A 245 16.57 22.74 -4.98
CA PRO A 245 16.54 23.70 -6.07
C PRO A 245 15.75 23.23 -7.31
N TYR A 246 15.35 21.96 -7.38
CA TYR A 246 14.65 21.34 -8.50
C TYR A 246 13.18 21.04 -8.21
N MET A 247 12.73 21.23 -6.96
CA MET A 247 11.36 20.88 -6.52
C MET A 247 10.34 22.01 -6.73
N GLY A 248 10.76 23.16 -7.21
CA GLY A 248 9.91 24.33 -7.41
C GLY A 248 9.56 25.07 -6.12
N ASP A 249 8.98 26.26 -6.28
CA ASP A 249 8.58 27.09 -5.15
C ASP A 249 7.41 26.44 -4.38
N GLY A 250 7.44 26.53 -3.05
CA GLY A 250 6.35 26.05 -2.18
C GLY A 250 6.38 24.54 -1.88
N TYR A 251 7.35 23.78 -2.35
CA TYR A 251 7.45 22.33 -2.09
C TYR A 251 7.37 21.94 -0.60
N LYS A 252 7.79 22.83 0.30
CA LYS A 252 7.72 22.61 1.76
C LYS A 252 6.30 22.50 2.30
N ALA A 253 5.32 23.08 1.59
CA ALA A 253 3.91 23.06 1.94
C ALA A 253 3.10 22.05 1.09
N GLN A 254 3.70 21.47 0.05
CA GLN A 254 3.03 20.51 -0.82
C GLN A 254 2.93 19.15 -0.13
N LYS A 255 1.73 18.60 -0.16
CA LYS A 255 1.38 17.24 0.25
C LYS A 255 1.37 16.30 -0.93
N TYR A 256 1.31 15.03 -0.67
CA TYR A 256 1.28 13.97 -1.69
C TYR A 256 0.26 14.21 -2.83
N PRO A 257 -1.02 14.55 -2.58
CA PRO A 257 -1.94 14.86 -3.69
C PRO A 257 -1.53 16.09 -4.51
N ASP A 258 -0.86 17.08 -3.89
CA ASP A 258 -0.40 18.27 -4.59
C ASP A 258 0.71 17.94 -5.59
N THR A 259 1.63 17.06 -5.19
CA THR A 259 2.75 16.60 -6.04
C THR A 259 2.27 15.70 -7.18
N GLN A 260 1.30 14.81 -6.92
CA GLN A 260 0.62 14.05 -7.96
C GLN A 260 -0.05 14.98 -8.99
N ASN A 261 -0.79 16.00 -8.53
CA ASN A 261 -1.42 16.99 -9.40
C ASN A 261 -0.38 17.79 -10.20
N LEU A 262 0.74 18.18 -9.57
CA LEU A 262 1.81 18.90 -10.27
C LEU A 262 2.35 18.10 -11.46
N PHE A 263 2.53 16.79 -11.30
CA PHE A 263 2.96 15.90 -12.35
C PHE A 263 1.84 15.65 -13.39
N THR A 264 0.64 15.27 -12.98
CA THR A 264 -0.44 14.89 -13.90
C THR A 264 -0.96 16.08 -14.75
N LEU A 265 -0.77 17.30 -14.28
CA LEU A 265 -1.05 18.53 -15.06
C LEU A 265 0.09 18.88 -16.04
N GLY A 266 1.12 18.04 -16.19
CA GLY A 266 2.25 18.28 -17.10
C GLY A 266 3.15 19.46 -16.69
N ARG A 267 3.09 19.88 -15.41
CA ARG A 267 3.89 21.01 -14.90
C ARG A 267 5.25 20.62 -14.38
N ALA A 268 5.45 19.33 -14.12
CA ALA A 268 6.72 18.78 -13.68
C ALA A 268 7.20 17.67 -14.63
N ALA A 269 8.51 17.56 -14.79
CA ALA A 269 9.13 16.64 -15.72
C ALA A 269 9.34 15.23 -15.14
N ILE A 270 9.71 15.14 -13.86
CA ILE A 270 10.03 13.90 -13.18
C ILE A 270 9.24 13.82 -11.86
N TYR A 271 8.80 12.61 -11.53
CA TYR A 271 8.14 12.27 -10.27
C TYR A 271 8.88 11.08 -9.63
N PRO A 272 9.52 11.25 -8.46
CA PRO A 272 10.00 10.12 -7.67
C PRO A 272 8.81 9.28 -7.26
N ALA A 273 8.70 8.06 -7.75
CA ALA A 273 7.49 7.26 -7.70
C ALA A 273 7.65 5.94 -6.93
N GLY A 274 6.56 5.51 -6.32
CA GLY A 274 6.33 4.09 -6.20
C GLY A 274 5.45 3.62 -7.36
N SER A 275 5.53 2.36 -7.71
CA SER A 275 4.69 1.82 -8.80
C SER A 275 3.19 1.97 -8.54
N TRP A 276 2.77 2.16 -7.28
CA TRP A 276 1.39 2.47 -6.89
C TRP A 276 0.85 3.82 -7.41
N ASP A 277 1.70 4.70 -7.96
CA ASP A 277 1.28 5.96 -8.57
C ASP A 277 0.81 5.79 -10.02
N VAL A 278 1.18 4.69 -10.67
CA VAL A 278 0.85 4.44 -12.08
C VAL A 278 -0.66 4.51 -12.36
N PRO A 279 -1.55 3.91 -11.54
CA PRO A 279 -3.00 3.96 -11.78
C PRO A 279 -3.56 5.38 -11.80
N ILE A 280 -3.13 6.22 -10.84
CA ILE A 280 -3.62 7.61 -10.76
C ILE A 280 -3.09 8.45 -11.94
N PHE A 281 -1.84 8.21 -12.36
CA PHE A 281 -1.26 8.91 -13.52
C PHE A 281 -1.95 8.49 -14.82
N ARG A 282 -2.28 7.20 -15.01
CA ARG A 282 -3.08 6.75 -16.16
C ARG A 282 -4.47 7.37 -16.22
N LYS A 283 -5.05 7.63 -15.05
CA LYS A 283 -6.40 8.24 -14.97
C LYS A 283 -6.39 9.75 -15.21
N GLN A 284 -5.32 10.44 -14.82
CA GLN A 284 -5.32 11.91 -14.72
C GLN A 284 -4.41 12.63 -15.71
N ALA A 285 -3.34 12.01 -16.20
CA ALA A 285 -2.43 12.63 -17.13
C ALA A 285 -2.94 12.54 -18.56
N ASP A 286 -2.95 13.67 -19.28
CA ASP A 286 -3.32 13.74 -20.70
C ASP A 286 -2.10 13.61 -21.63
N PHE A 287 -0.94 13.19 -21.09
CA PHE A 287 0.32 13.03 -21.80
C PHE A 287 0.90 11.63 -21.61
N GLU A 288 1.79 11.22 -22.51
CA GLU A 288 2.52 9.97 -22.38
C GLU A 288 3.61 10.11 -21.31
N PHE A 289 3.68 9.13 -20.42
CA PHE A 289 4.74 9.01 -19.42
C PHE A 289 5.40 7.64 -19.47
N ASP A 290 6.61 7.58 -18.94
CA ASP A 290 7.38 6.34 -18.83
C ASP A 290 8.20 6.36 -17.53
N ALA A 291 8.97 5.29 -17.23
CA ALA A 291 9.71 5.17 -16.00
C ALA A 291 11.18 4.82 -16.21
N PHE A 292 12.02 5.15 -15.22
CA PHE A 292 13.40 4.68 -15.12
C PHE A 292 13.73 4.23 -13.69
N ALA A 293 14.64 3.26 -13.60
CA ALA A 293 15.10 2.73 -12.31
C ALA A 293 15.94 3.79 -11.57
N PRO A 294 16.05 3.70 -10.22
CA PRO A 294 16.89 4.60 -9.45
C PRO A 294 18.33 4.65 -10.01
N PRO A 295 18.87 5.84 -10.27
CA PRO A 295 20.22 5.98 -10.84
C PRO A 295 21.28 5.37 -9.93
N VAL A 296 22.28 4.70 -10.53
CA VAL A 296 23.47 4.20 -9.84
C VAL A 296 24.53 5.29 -9.71
N ALA A 297 25.48 5.12 -8.77
CA ALA A 297 26.52 6.13 -8.56
C ALA A 297 27.41 6.32 -9.82
N LYS A 298 27.80 5.22 -10.48
CA LYS A 298 28.66 5.22 -11.68
C LYS A 298 28.14 4.24 -12.72
N ALA A 299 28.42 4.52 -13.98
CA ALA A 299 28.13 3.61 -15.08
C ALA A 299 28.81 2.25 -14.87
N GLY A 300 28.03 1.17 -14.98
CA GLY A 300 28.49 -0.19 -14.76
C GLY A 300 28.38 -0.68 -13.31
N ASP A 301 28.01 0.17 -12.37
CA ASP A 301 27.69 -0.28 -11.02
C ASP A 301 26.45 -1.19 -11.04
N LYS A 302 26.43 -2.11 -10.09
CA LYS A 302 25.28 -2.99 -9.88
C LYS A 302 24.07 -2.16 -9.47
N CYS A 303 22.92 -2.46 -10.10
CA CYS A 303 21.66 -1.80 -9.83
C CYS A 303 20.91 -2.49 -8.70
N TYR A 304 20.35 -1.70 -7.81
CA TYR A 304 19.42 -2.13 -6.76
C TYR A 304 18.12 -1.35 -6.83
N ILE A 305 17.01 -2.00 -6.51
CA ILE A 305 15.68 -1.38 -6.44
C ILE A 305 15.02 -1.66 -5.09
N SER A 306 14.28 -0.70 -4.59
CA SER A 306 13.36 -0.96 -3.49
C SER A 306 12.13 -1.68 -4.04
N ASP A 307 12.03 -2.96 -3.75
CA ASP A 307 10.96 -3.87 -4.18
C ASP A 307 10.49 -4.64 -2.96
N HIS A 308 9.31 -4.35 -2.49
CA HIS A 308 8.86 -4.89 -1.21
C HIS A 308 7.38 -5.27 -1.25
N THR A 309 7.03 -6.23 -0.41
CA THR A 309 5.63 -6.50 -0.05
C THR A 309 5.01 -5.22 0.51
N ASP A 310 3.80 -4.87 0.07
CA ASP A 310 3.17 -3.60 0.45
C ASP A 310 1.82 -3.80 1.11
N ILE A 311 0.97 -4.63 0.53
CA ILE A 311 -0.43 -4.72 0.92
C ILE A 311 -0.88 -6.18 1.07
N ALA A 312 -1.58 -6.43 2.16
CA ALA A 312 -2.30 -7.66 2.46
C ALA A 312 -3.66 -7.34 3.07
N ILE A 313 -4.46 -8.34 3.33
CA ILE A 313 -5.76 -8.17 3.97
C ILE A 313 -5.96 -9.24 5.05
N GLY A 314 -6.32 -8.81 6.25
CA GLY A 314 -6.55 -9.64 7.42
C GLY A 314 -7.99 -9.59 7.90
N ILE A 315 -8.38 -10.55 8.74
CA ILE A 315 -9.71 -10.61 9.35
C ILE A 315 -9.65 -9.98 10.74
N ASN A 316 -10.52 -9.00 10.97
CA ASN A 316 -10.73 -8.43 12.30
C ASN A 316 -11.22 -9.50 13.27
N ALA A 317 -10.51 -9.69 14.38
CA ALA A 317 -10.86 -10.69 15.40
C ALA A 317 -12.27 -10.50 16.01
N LYS A 318 -12.82 -9.28 15.91
CA LYS A 318 -14.19 -8.96 16.39
C LYS A 318 -15.25 -9.02 15.28
N SER A 319 -14.87 -9.44 14.05
CA SER A 319 -15.83 -9.57 12.95
C SER A 319 -16.90 -10.63 13.29
N LYS A 320 -18.13 -10.30 13.00
CA LYS A 320 -19.27 -11.24 13.09
C LYS A 320 -19.49 -12.00 11.79
N ASN A 321 -18.73 -11.67 10.75
CA ASN A 321 -18.82 -12.20 9.39
C ASN A 321 -17.57 -13.00 9.00
N ALA A 322 -16.93 -13.69 9.97
CA ALA A 322 -15.64 -14.36 9.76
C ALA A 322 -15.67 -15.38 8.60
N ASP A 323 -16.74 -16.14 8.44
CA ASP A 323 -16.88 -17.13 7.37
C ASP A 323 -16.96 -16.45 5.99
N ALA A 324 -17.74 -15.37 5.85
CA ALA A 324 -17.80 -14.59 4.63
C ALA A 324 -16.46 -13.90 4.34
N ALA A 325 -15.75 -13.44 5.38
CA ALA A 325 -14.39 -12.88 5.25
C ALA A 325 -13.40 -13.93 4.72
N LYS A 326 -13.44 -15.18 5.21
CA LYS A 326 -12.61 -16.27 4.67
C LYS A 326 -12.91 -16.59 3.21
N ILE A 327 -14.19 -16.55 2.80
CA ILE A 327 -14.58 -16.71 1.40
C ILE A 327 -13.96 -15.60 0.54
N PHE A 328 -14.03 -14.35 1.01
CA PHE A 328 -13.41 -13.22 0.32
C PHE A 328 -11.89 -13.40 0.21
N LEU A 329 -11.20 -13.75 1.29
CA LEU A 329 -9.76 -14.00 1.28
C LEU A 329 -9.37 -15.18 0.37
N SER A 330 -10.18 -16.22 0.31
CA SER A 330 -9.96 -17.34 -0.61
C SER A 330 -10.04 -16.88 -2.08
N TRP A 331 -10.92 -15.93 -2.40
CA TRP A 331 -10.97 -15.33 -3.72
C TRP A 331 -9.76 -14.42 -3.98
N VAL A 332 -9.30 -13.66 -2.99
CA VAL A 332 -8.05 -12.86 -3.07
C VAL A 332 -6.85 -13.74 -3.42
N ALA A 333 -6.82 -14.98 -2.96
CA ALA A 333 -5.76 -15.94 -3.29
C ALA A 333 -5.90 -16.59 -4.69
N SER A 334 -6.88 -16.18 -5.50
CA SER A 334 -7.16 -16.80 -6.80
C SER A 334 -6.43 -16.11 -7.96
N PRO A 335 -6.18 -16.85 -9.07
CA PRO A 335 -5.61 -16.26 -10.30
C PRO A 335 -6.46 -15.12 -10.87
N GLU A 336 -7.79 -15.19 -10.71
CA GLU A 336 -8.70 -14.14 -11.18
C GLU A 336 -8.46 -12.82 -10.44
N PHE A 337 -8.36 -12.86 -9.10
CA PHE A 337 -8.05 -11.66 -8.33
C PHE A 337 -6.67 -11.11 -8.71
N ALA A 338 -5.68 -11.98 -8.84
CA ALA A 338 -4.32 -11.59 -9.24
C ALA A 338 -4.31 -10.85 -10.59
N ASP A 339 -5.03 -11.36 -11.61
CA ASP A 339 -5.13 -10.72 -12.91
C ASP A 339 -5.87 -9.38 -12.85
N ILE A 340 -7.01 -9.33 -12.17
CA ILE A 340 -7.79 -8.09 -12.00
C ILE A 340 -6.97 -7.04 -11.25
N TYR A 341 -6.36 -7.42 -10.13
CA TYR A 341 -5.63 -6.48 -9.28
C TYR A 341 -4.42 -5.89 -10.00
N ALA A 342 -3.65 -6.71 -10.73
CA ALA A 342 -2.48 -6.25 -11.47
C ALA A 342 -2.82 -5.36 -12.68
N ASN A 343 -3.98 -5.55 -13.30
CA ASN A 343 -4.31 -4.90 -14.57
C ASN A 343 -5.31 -3.73 -14.40
N GLU A 344 -6.15 -3.73 -13.36
CA GLU A 344 -7.00 -2.59 -13.03
C GLU A 344 -6.30 -1.60 -12.08
N LEU A 345 -5.25 -2.07 -11.36
CA LEU A 345 -4.35 -1.26 -10.52
C LEU A 345 -2.89 -1.51 -10.96
N PRO A 346 -2.52 -1.10 -12.20
CA PRO A 346 -1.18 -1.37 -12.74
C PRO A 346 -0.12 -0.75 -11.85
N GLY A 347 0.89 -1.58 -11.45
CA GLY A 347 1.94 -1.18 -10.51
C GLY A 347 1.81 -1.83 -9.13
N PHE A 348 0.71 -2.56 -8.90
CA PHE A 348 0.62 -3.53 -7.82
C PHE A 348 0.87 -4.93 -8.38
N PHE A 349 1.94 -5.56 -7.94
CA PHE A 349 2.39 -6.85 -8.47
C PHE A 349 1.96 -7.97 -7.54
N PRO A 350 1.08 -8.90 -8.00
CA PRO A 350 0.57 -9.98 -7.16
C PRO A 350 1.68 -10.80 -6.52
N LEU A 351 1.46 -11.18 -5.26
CA LEU A 351 2.39 -12.00 -4.48
C LEU A 351 2.08 -13.50 -4.58
N SER A 352 0.94 -13.86 -5.21
CA SER A 352 0.62 -15.25 -5.49
C SER A 352 1.61 -15.86 -6.50
N LYS A 353 1.68 -17.19 -6.54
CA LYS A 353 2.53 -17.93 -7.49
C LYS A 353 1.97 -17.90 -8.93
N ASP A 354 0.79 -17.29 -9.11
CA ASP A 354 0.15 -17.20 -10.40
C ASP A 354 0.94 -16.29 -11.34
N LYS A 355 1.03 -16.71 -12.61
CA LYS A 355 1.62 -15.86 -13.64
C LYS A 355 0.57 -14.88 -14.12
N VAL A 356 0.87 -13.60 -14.01
CA VAL A 356 0.03 -12.52 -14.51
C VAL A 356 0.76 -11.78 -15.61
N ASP A 357 0.05 -11.56 -16.72
CA ASP A 357 0.51 -10.69 -17.81
C ASP A 357 0.17 -9.23 -17.45
N VAL A 358 1.20 -8.43 -17.14
CA VAL A 358 1.05 -7.02 -16.79
C VAL A 358 0.93 -6.21 -18.09
N LYS A 359 -0.27 -5.74 -18.39
CA LYS A 359 -0.61 -5.10 -19.67
C LYS A 359 -0.14 -3.65 -19.78
N ASP A 360 -0.12 -2.90 -18.66
CA ASP A 360 0.34 -1.52 -18.66
C ASP A 360 1.86 -1.50 -18.90
N PRO A 361 2.34 -0.75 -19.93
CA PRO A 361 3.75 -0.77 -20.32
C PRO A 361 4.68 -0.16 -19.26
N VAL A 362 4.20 0.81 -18.46
CA VAL A 362 5.00 1.41 -17.38
C VAL A 362 5.08 0.45 -16.20
N ALA A 363 3.97 -0.15 -15.79
CA ALA A 363 3.97 -1.18 -14.75
C ALA A 363 4.82 -2.40 -15.16
N ALA A 364 4.74 -2.83 -16.43
CA ALA A 364 5.58 -3.90 -16.98
C ALA A 364 7.07 -3.53 -16.91
N LYS A 365 7.42 -2.26 -17.12
CA LYS A 365 8.80 -1.77 -16.97
C LYS A 365 9.27 -1.85 -15.52
N PHE A 366 8.46 -1.42 -14.55
CA PHE A 366 8.79 -1.55 -13.12
C PHE A 366 9.07 -3.02 -12.75
N VAL A 367 8.17 -3.93 -13.07
CA VAL A 367 8.37 -5.35 -12.75
C VAL A 367 9.54 -5.96 -13.51
N GLY A 368 9.83 -5.46 -14.72
CA GLY A 368 10.95 -5.88 -15.55
C GLY A 368 12.32 -5.60 -14.91
N TRP A 369 12.43 -4.60 -14.04
CA TRP A 369 13.68 -4.31 -13.32
C TRP A 369 14.13 -5.44 -12.40
N ARG A 370 13.24 -6.32 -11.96
CA ARG A 370 13.61 -7.56 -11.24
C ARG A 370 14.55 -8.47 -12.01
N GLY A 371 14.58 -8.35 -13.34
CA GLY A 371 15.50 -9.08 -14.20
C GLY A 371 16.88 -8.42 -14.36
N THR A 372 17.03 -7.15 -13.99
CA THR A 372 18.25 -6.37 -14.21
C THR A 372 18.85 -5.76 -12.96
N CYS A 373 18.04 -5.56 -11.92
CA CYS A 373 18.45 -5.01 -10.63
C CYS A 373 18.18 -6.01 -9.51
N GLU A 374 18.91 -5.94 -8.41
CA GLU A 374 18.58 -6.71 -7.21
C GLU A 374 17.53 -6.03 -6.36
N SER A 375 16.51 -6.80 -5.97
CA SER A 375 15.44 -6.34 -5.10
C SER A 375 15.88 -6.26 -3.65
N SER A 376 15.46 -5.21 -2.96
CA SER A 376 15.64 -4.99 -1.53
C SER A 376 14.37 -4.43 -0.92
N ILE A 377 14.02 -4.86 0.28
CA ILE A 377 12.94 -4.21 1.04
C ILE A 377 13.43 -2.91 1.67
N ARG A 378 12.52 -2.11 2.22
CA ARG A 378 12.90 -0.88 2.93
C ARG A 378 13.79 -1.19 4.12
N ASN A 379 14.84 -0.38 4.30
CA ASN A 379 15.76 -0.55 5.42
C ASN A 379 15.11 -0.28 6.80
N SER A 380 14.02 0.48 6.85
CA SER A 380 13.23 0.72 8.06
C SER A 380 12.27 -0.42 8.43
N TYR A 381 12.14 -1.45 7.60
CA TYR A 381 11.19 -2.55 7.87
C TYR A 381 11.74 -3.57 8.86
N GLN A 382 10.85 -4.37 9.39
CA GLN A 382 11.11 -5.41 10.38
C GLN A 382 11.66 -4.82 11.69
N ILE A 383 12.62 -5.51 12.29
CA ILE A 383 13.14 -5.25 13.64
C ILE A 383 13.51 -3.79 13.91
N LEU A 384 13.99 -3.06 12.90
CA LEU A 384 14.44 -1.67 13.07
C LEU A 384 13.30 -0.68 13.28
N ALA A 385 12.05 -1.07 12.98
CA ALA A 385 10.87 -0.24 13.22
C ALA A 385 10.21 -0.47 14.61
N ARG A 386 10.73 -1.37 15.44
CA ARG A 386 10.05 -1.82 16.68
C ARG A 386 10.24 -0.92 17.89
N GLY A 387 11.29 -0.12 17.89
CA GLY A 387 11.64 0.69 19.07
C GLY A 387 11.03 2.07 19.10
N THR A 388 11.42 2.80 20.15
CA THR A 388 11.10 4.21 20.31
C THR A 388 12.40 4.97 20.57
N PRO A 389 12.78 5.93 19.69
CA PRO A 389 12.05 6.34 18.48
C PRO A 389 11.97 5.24 17.43
N ASN A 390 10.87 5.24 16.65
CA ASN A 390 10.67 4.33 15.54
C ASN A 390 11.50 4.79 14.34
N LEU A 391 12.28 3.89 13.74
CA LEU A 391 13.21 4.25 12.66
C LEU A 391 12.49 4.84 11.44
N GLU A 392 11.35 4.29 11.06
CA GLU A 392 10.61 4.80 9.88
C GLU A 392 10.17 6.25 10.09
N THR A 393 9.59 6.55 11.25
CA THR A 393 9.15 7.92 11.61
C THR A 393 10.33 8.88 11.72
N GLU A 394 11.47 8.43 12.28
CA GLU A 394 12.68 9.26 12.34
C GLU A 394 13.20 9.58 10.93
N LEU A 395 13.25 8.59 10.02
CA LEU A 395 13.65 8.81 8.63
C LEU A 395 12.71 9.78 7.91
N TRP A 396 11.40 9.69 8.14
CA TRP A 396 10.45 10.66 7.59
C TRP A 396 10.80 12.09 7.99
N ASN A 397 10.99 12.29 9.27
CA ASN A 397 11.27 13.59 9.85
C ASN A 397 12.62 14.17 9.38
N VAL A 398 13.70 13.39 9.46
CA VAL A 398 15.03 13.92 9.11
C VAL A 398 15.20 14.11 7.61
N SER A 399 14.63 13.23 6.76
CA SER A 399 14.70 13.37 5.31
C SER A 399 14.01 14.66 4.87
N ALA A 400 12.82 14.95 5.39
CA ALA A 400 12.13 16.21 5.11
C ALA A 400 12.93 17.42 5.59
N GLN A 401 13.54 17.37 6.78
CA GLN A 401 14.36 18.46 7.28
C GLN A 401 15.62 18.71 6.45
N VAL A 402 16.28 17.65 5.99
CA VAL A 402 17.45 17.75 5.09
C VAL A 402 17.06 18.41 3.77
N MET A 403 15.98 17.94 3.13
CA MET A 403 15.49 18.52 1.87
C MET A 403 15.06 19.99 2.05
N ASN A 404 14.52 20.33 3.22
CA ASN A 404 14.11 21.70 3.56
C ASN A 404 15.31 22.64 3.93
N GLY A 405 16.53 22.10 4.00
CA GLY A 405 17.72 22.84 4.44
C GLY A 405 17.73 23.18 5.93
N ALA A 406 16.85 22.54 6.73
CA ALA A 406 16.73 22.75 8.17
C ALA A 406 17.70 21.87 8.99
N MET A 407 18.29 20.84 8.35
CA MET A 407 19.23 19.91 8.98
C MET A 407 20.29 19.50 7.98
N LYS A 408 21.55 19.38 8.42
CA LYS A 408 22.64 18.87 7.60
C LYS A 408 22.58 17.34 7.49
N ALA A 409 23.15 16.78 6.43
CA ALA A 409 23.18 15.34 6.18
C ALA A 409 23.80 14.54 7.35
N GLU A 410 24.93 15.00 7.86
CA GLU A 410 25.64 14.37 8.98
C GLU A 410 24.84 14.44 10.30
N GLU A 411 24.13 15.53 10.52
CA GLU A 411 23.25 15.71 11.70
C GLU A 411 22.04 14.77 11.62
N ALA A 412 21.45 14.63 10.42
CA ALA A 412 20.35 13.71 10.18
C ALA A 412 20.78 12.26 10.42
N ALA A 413 21.89 11.86 9.82
CA ALA A 413 22.46 10.54 9.97
C ALA A 413 22.76 10.22 11.46
N LYS A 414 23.38 11.16 12.17
CA LYS A 414 23.67 11.04 13.61
C LYS A 414 22.39 10.93 14.44
N LYS A 415 21.38 11.74 14.15
CA LYS A 415 20.10 11.69 14.87
C LYS A 415 19.41 10.35 14.74
N VAL A 416 19.37 9.79 13.51
CA VAL A 416 18.78 8.47 13.24
C VAL A 416 19.58 7.38 13.96
N GLU A 417 20.92 7.44 13.91
CA GLU A 417 21.78 6.47 14.58
C GLU A 417 21.61 6.52 16.10
N ASP A 418 21.62 7.73 16.70
CA ASP A 418 21.42 7.89 18.14
C ASP A 418 20.04 7.36 18.59
N GLY A 419 19.00 7.62 17.78
CA GLY A 419 17.66 7.09 18.02
C GLY A 419 17.63 5.56 18.01
N LEU A 420 18.23 4.94 17.01
CA LEU A 420 18.32 3.49 16.90
C LEU A 420 19.17 2.88 18.03
N ALA A 421 20.32 3.47 18.32
CA ALA A 421 21.23 3.04 19.40
C ALA A 421 20.61 3.15 20.79
N SER A 422 19.59 3.98 20.98
CA SER A 422 18.92 4.12 22.29
C SER A 422 18.20 2.85 22.74
N TRP A 423 17.77 2.00 21.81
CA TRP A 423 16.98 0.80 22.12
C TRP A 423 17.48 -0.47 21.45
N TYR A 424 18.19 -0.41 20.30
CA TYR A 424 18.58 -1.56 19.52
C TYR A 424 20.01 -2.00 19.83
N GLU A 425 20.16 -3.15 20.47
CA GLU A 425 21.45 -3.65 21.02
C GLU A 425 22.61 -3.65 20.02
N PRO A 426 22.44 -4.09 18.73
CA PRO A 426 23.56 -4.08 17.79
C PRO A 426 24.16 -2.68 17.53
N HIS A 427 23.40 -1.61 17.79
CA HIS A 427 23.83 -0.23 17.59
C HIS A 427 24.31 0.49 18.87
N LYS A 428 24.16 -0.13 20.04
CA LYS A 428 24.58 0.48 21.33
C LYS A 428 26.10 0.56 21.55
N LYS A 429 26.90 0.03 20.65
CA LYS A 429 28.37 -0.06 20.79
C LYS A 429 29.10 1.02 20.03
#